data_e8f6894aa6eeebf99754f6192766860c
#
_entry.id   e8f6894aa6eeebf99754f6192766860c
#
_cell.length_a   1.000
_cell.length_b   1.000
_cell.length_c   1.000
_cell.angle_alpha   90.00
_cell.angle_beta   90.00
_cell.angle_gamma   90.00
#
_symmetry.space_group_name_H-M   'P 1'
#
loop_
_entity.id
_entity.type
_entity.pdbx_description
1 polymer ?
#
loop_
_entity_poly.entity_id
_entity_poly.type
_entity_poly.pdbx_seq_one_letter_code
_entity_poly.pdbx_strand_id
1 'polypeptide(L)'
;PAEDLPSPPGRRQVFFEFSGKDMSGLRLKVRARLLAFCREEGFDVVLLHRFKAVNLFMHLNKKLRIARCIGVSHGFGEYDRFYRRWQARRLIDECWRFVGVSPAVVDYLVSLRCGFTAENTVAITNALDIDLAESLQLSRDEARQVLGLPMQPLMIGAIGRLVPVKGHTYLIRAFAAVSEEFADANLAIIGGGREQDNLVGLIAELGLQGRVHLCGTQPDAMRYIRAFDLFAMPSLQEGLGLALLEGMCGRLPVLGSDIPAMRPLLQGAGGRLFKPGDVASLTEQLRASLADGAAERIVLGEQ
;
A
#
# COMPACT_ATOMS: atom_id res chain seq x y z
N PRO A 1 6.19 18.02 13.81
CA PRO A 1 5.10 17.51 14.57
C PRO A 1 5.13 16.00 14.52
N ALA A 2 5.59 15.40 15.64
CA ALA A 2 5.63 13.95 15.82
C ALA A 2 4.50 13.48 16.75
N GLU A 3 3.52 14.37 16.99
CA GLU A 3 2.51 14.19 18.03
C GLU A 3 1.32 13.31 17.62
N ASP A 4 1.15 13.00 16.32
CA ASP A 4 -0.01 12.25 15.80
C ASP A 4 0.29 10.83 15.29
N LEU A 5 1.49 10.31 15.53
CA LEU A 5 1.78 8.93 15.15
C LEU A 5 1.44 7.99 16.30
N PRO A 6 0.66 6.91 16.05
CA PRO A 6 0.39 5.92 17.08
C PRO A 6 1.71 5.38 17.63
N SER A 7 1.81 5.34 18.93
CA SER A 7 3.01 4.84 19.61
C SER A 7 3.23 3.37 19.24
N PRO A 8 4.32 3.00 18.57
CA PRO A 8 4.60 1.59 18.32
C PRO A 8 4.73 0.84 19.65
N PRO A 9 4.34 -0.44 19.70
CA PRO A 9 4.52 -1.23 20.89
C PRO A 9 6.02 -1.34 21.23
N GLY A 10 6.41 -0.87 22.40
CA GLY A 10 7.78 -0.89 22.84
C GLY A 10 7.96 -0.19 24.18
N ARG A 11 8.99 -0.60 24.96
CA ARG A 11 9.28 -0.01 26.26
C ARG A 11 9.88 1.40 26.18
N ARG A 12 10.54 1.73 25.07
CA ARG A 12 11.24 3.02 24.88
C ARG A 12 11.22 3.42 23.41
N GLN A 13 10.92 4.67 23.15
CA GLN A 13 10.99 5.28 21.81
C GLN A 13 12.15 6.28 21.78
N VAL A 14 12.95 6.25 20.73
CA VAL A 14 14.04 7.18 20.48
C VAL A 14 13.92 7.76 19.08
N PHE A 15 13.73 9.06 19.00
CA PHE A 15 13.62 9.77 17.73
C PHE A 15 14.97 10.40 17.35
N PHE A 16 15.47 10.06 16.17
CA PHE A 16 16.66 10.66 15.59
C PHE A 16 16.22 11.72 14.57
N GLU A 17 16.19 12.96 14.94
CA GLU A 17 15.77 14.08 14.08
C GLU A 17 16.75 14.32 12.93
N PHE A 18 16.84 13.39 11.99
CA PHE A 18 17.67 13.51 10.80
C PHE A 18 16.93 14.29 9.71
N SER A 19 17.57 15.32 9.19
CA SER A 19 17.08 16.06 8.03
C SER A 19 17.14 15.21 6.74
N GLY A 20 16.40 15.61 5.71
CA GLY A 20 16.49 14.98 4.40
C GLY A 20 17.91 15.00 3.80
N LYS A 21 18.71 16.03 4.14
CA LYS A 21 20.13 16.13 3.76
C LYS A 21 20.98 15.09 4.47
N ASP A 22 20.77 14.88 5.77
CA ASP A 22 21.49 13.86 6.55
C ASP A 22 21.22 12.44 6.01
N MET A 23 20.01 12.21 5.49
CA MET A 23 19.59 10.92 4.90
C MET A 23 19.99 10.72 3.45
N SER A 24 20.76 11.63 2.86
CA SER A 24 21.29 11.57 1.49
C SER A 24 22.79 11.30 1.44
N GLY A 25 23.34 10.95 0.28
CA GLY A 25 24.77 10.73 0.07
C GLY A 25 25.36 9.65 0.99
N LEU A 26 26.53 9.92 1.56
CA LEU A 26 27.30 8.98 2.41
C LEU A 26 26.70 8.79 3.82
N ARG A 27 25.77 9.65 4.24
CA ARG A 27 25.08 9.59 5.54
C ARG A 27 26.01 9.49 6.75
N LEU A 28 27.16 10.18 6.71
CA LEU A 28 28.22 10.01 7.72
C LEU A 28 27.72 10.35 9.13
N LYS A 29 26.99 11.47 9.29
CA LYS A 29 26.40 11.88 10.58
C LYS A 29 25.39 10.84 11.12
N VAL A 30 24.50 10.34 10.26
CA VAL A 30 23.52 9.29 10.61
C VAL A 30 24.24 8.02 11.04
N ARG A 31 25.24 7.59 10.26
CA ARG A 31 26.03 6.40 10.57
C ARG A 31 26.77 6.51 11.91
N ALA A 32 27.41 7.66 12.18
CA ALA A 32 28.13 7.87 13.43
C ALA A 32 27.19 7.83 14.64
N ARG A 33 26.05 8.52 14.55
CA ARG A 33 25.08 8.58 15.65
C ARG A 33 24.42 7.23 15.93
N LEU A 34 23.99 6.50 14.87
CA LEU A 34 23.42 5.16 15.03
C LEU A 34 24.46 4.16 15.54
N LEU A 35 25.72 4.27 15.11
CA LEU A 35 26.79 3.41 15.60
C LEU A 35 27.02 3.61 17.10
N ALA A 36 27.06 4.85 17.57
CA ALA A 36 27.21 5.19 18.98
C ALA A 36 26.03 4.65 19.80
N PHE A 37 24.81 4.95 19.37
CA PHE A 37 23.58 4.50 20.01
C PHE A 37 23.50 2.97 20.12
N CYS A 38 23.73 2.24 19.03
CA CYS A 38 23.67 0.78 19.06
C CYS A 38 24.76 0.14 19.92
N ARG A 39 25.92 0.81 20.07
CA ARG A 39 26.97 0.33 20.98
C ARG A 39 26.61 0.55 22.45
N GLU A 40 25.98 1.67 22.76
CA GLU A 40 25.52 2.00 24.11
C GLU A 40 24.39 1.05 24.56
N GLU A 41 23.43 0.79 23.67
CA GLU A 41 22.27 -0.06 23.99
C GLU A 41 22.57 -1.56 23.94
N GLY A 42 23.59 -2.02 23.22
CA GLY A 42 24.03 -3.42 23.18
C GLY A 42 23.01 -4.40 22.61
N PHE A 43 22.38 -4.07 21.48
CA PHE A 43 21.35 -4.92 20.88
C PHE A 43 21.86 -6.27 20.39
N ASP A 44 21.18 -7.36 20.75
CA ASP A 44 21.39 -8.71 20.21
C ASP A 44 20.66 -8.90 18.86
N VAL A 45 19.50 -8.27 18.69
CA VAL A 45 18.64 -8.37 17.51
C VAL A 45 18.22 -6.97 17.07
N VAL A 46 18.22 -6.72 15.76
CA VAL A 46 17.64 -5.51 15.17
C VAL A 46 16.63 -5.88 14.08
N LEU A 47 15.48 -5.22 14.11
CA LEU A 47 14.44 -5.32 13.08
C LEU A 47 14.42 -4.01 12.28
N LEU A 48 14.56 -4.10 10.97
CA LEU A 48 14.82 -2.98 10.09
C LEU A 48 13.78 -2.93 8.98
N HIS A 49 12.97 -1.89 8.95
CA HIS A 49 11.96 -1.71 7.93
C HIS A 49 12.45 -0.83 6.79
N ARG A 50 12.18 -1.27 5.55
CA ARG A 50 12.49 -0.59 4.29
C ARG A 50 13.99 -0.56 3.96
N PHE A 51 14.27 -0.48 2.67
CA PHE A 51 15.62 -0.49 2.09
C PHE A 51 16.62 0.47 2.77
N LYS A 52 16.21 1.71 3.09
CA LYS A 52 17.18 2.69 3.63
C LYS A 52 17.78 2.27 4.97
N ALA A 53 16.95 1.73 5.87
CA ALA A 53 17.39 1.22 7.17
C ALA A 53 18.22 -0.05 7.00
N VAL A 54 17.73 -1.01 6.23
CA VAL A 54 18.42 -2.27 5.94
C VAL A 54 19.82 -2.00 5.34
N ASN A 55 19.89 -1.18 4.29
CA ASN A 55 21.17 -0.84 3.64
C ASN A 55 22.16 -0.14 4.60
N LEU A 56 21.65 0.74 5.45
CA LEU A 56 22.49 1.43 6.45
C LEU A 56 23.10 0.44 7.44
N PHE A 57 22.27 -0.48 7.97
CA PHE A 57 22.72 -1.49 8.92
C PHE A 57 23.60 -2.58 8.28
N MET A 58 23.43 -2.90 7.01
CA MET A 58 24.38 -3.76 6.29
C MET A 58 25.83 -3.26 6.41
N HIS A 59 26.02 -1.92 6.40
CA HIS A 59 27.33 -1.32 6.61
C HIS A 59 27.72 -1.18 8.09
N LEU A 60 26.78 -0.83 8.96
CA LEU A 60 27.06 -0.62 10.39
C LEU A 60 27.37 -1.94 11.10
N ASN A 61 26.69 -3.02 10.73
CA ASN A 61 26.86 -4.30 11.41
C ASN A 61 28.25 -4.93 11.24
N LYS A 62 29.00 -4.55 10.22
CA LYS A 62 30.43 -4.91 10.13
C LYS A 62 31.26 -4.42 11.33
N LYS A 63 30.78 -3.36 12.01
CA LYS A 63 31.42 -2.79 13.21
C LYS A 63 30.68 -3.11 14.51
N LEU A 64 29.36 -3.28 14.44
CA LEU A 64 28.52 -3.56 15.61
C LEU A 64 28.53 -5.04 16.00
N ARG A 65 28.59 -5.93 15.03
CA ARG A 65 28.56 -7.39 15.21
C ARG A 65 27.29 -7.86 15.95
N ILE A 66 26.14 -7.22 15.65
CA ILE A 66 24.84 -7.65 16.17
C ILE A 66 24.55 -9.07 15.67
N ALA A 67 24.18 -9.95 16.58
CA ALA A 67 24.04 -11.38 16.32
C ALA A 67 22.96 -11.70 15.27
N ARG A 68 21.86 -10.92 15.22
CA ARG A 68 20.76 -11.08 14.26
C ARG A 68 20.27 -9.74 13.73
N CYS A 69 20.29 -9.63 12.40
CA CYS A 69 19.72 -8.49 11.67
C CYS A 69 18.56 -8.98 10.80
N ILE A 70 17.36 -8.45 11.02
CA ILE A 70 16.16 -8.81 10.26
C ILE A 70 15.76 -7.63 9.40
N GLY A 71 15.82 -7.79 8.08
CA GLY A 71 15.38 -6.79 7.11
C GLY A 71 13.96 -7.07 6.61
N VAL A 72 13.04 -6.11 6.73
CA VAL A 72 11.66 -6.25 6.26
C VAL A 72 11.46 -5.43 4.99
N SER A 73 11.12 -6.12 3.89
CA SER A 73 10.76 -5.53 2.60
C SER A 73 9.25 -5.43 2.45
N HIS A 74 8.78 -4.21 2.19
CA HIS A 74 7.35 -3.88 2.07
C HIS A 74 6.85 -3.87 0.63
N GLY A 75 7.67 -4.22 -0.35
CA GLY A 75 7.28 -4.20 -1.76
C GLY A 75 8.45 -4.45 -2.70
N PHE A 76 8.24 -4.10 -3.93
CA PHE A 76 9.17 -4.32 -5.04
C PHE A 76 10.06 -3.11 -5.31
N GLY A 77 11.07 -3.27 -6.16
CA GLY A 77 11.93 -2.17 -6.64
C GLY A 77 13.02 -1.73 -5.68
N GLU A 78 13.03 -2.21 -4.44
CA GLU A 78 14.02 -1.79 -3.44
C GLU A 78 15.46 -2.09 -3.87
N TYR A 79 15.67 -3.18 -4.61
CA TYR A 79 16.98 -3.65 -5.08
C TYR A 79 17.13 -3.65 -6.61
N ASP A 80 16.31 -2.95 -7.37
CA ASP A 80 16.37 -2.94 -8.84
C ASP A 80 17.65 -2.31 -9.38
N ARG A 81 18.21 -1.35 -8.67
CA ARG A 81 19.45 -0.70 -9.08
C ARG A 81 20.66 -1.62 -8.89
N PHE A 82 21.48 -1.79 -9.91
CA PHE A 82 22.61 -2.71 -9.92
C PHE A 82 23.55 -2.56 -8.72
N TYR A 83 23.86 -1.32 -8.30
CA TYR A 83 24.74 -1.07 -7.15
C TYR A 83 24.14 -1.55 -5.81
N ARG A 84 22.80 -1.56 -5.67
CA ARG A 84 22.12 -2.07 -4.47
C ARG A 84 22.21 -3.60 -4.40
N ARG A 85 22.07 -4.29 -5.54
CA ARG A 85 22.30 -5.75 -5.64
C ARG A 85 23.75 -6.10 -5.33
N TRP A 86 24.68 -5.32 -5.89
CA TRP A 86 26.09 -5.53 -5.61
C TRP A 86 26.44 -5.34 -4.13
N GLN A 87 25.87 -4.32 -3.45
CA GLN A 87 26.01 -4.12 -2.01
C GLN A 87 25.40 -5.27 -1.21
N ALA A 88 24.16 -5.67 -1.53
CA ALA A 88 23.50 -6.79 -0.89
C ALA A 88 24.36 -8.06 -0.98
N ARG A 89 24.83 -8.41 -2.19
CA ARG A 89 25.68 -9.58 -2.42
C ARG A 89 26.96 -9.59 -1.59
N ARG A 90 27.51 -8.42 -1.25
CA ARG A 90 28.75 -8.29 -0.47
C ARG A 90 28.54 -8.20 1.04
N LEU A 91 27.39 -7.72 1.46
CA LEU A 91 27.16 -7.32 2.86
C LEU A 91 26.20 -8.26 3.59
N ILE A 92 25.40 -9.04 2.87
CA ILE A 92 24.57 -10.08 3.48
C ILE A 92 25.49 -11.24 3.85
N ASP A 93 25.44 -11.59 5.13
CA ASP A 93 26.14 -12.73 5.72
C ASP A 93 25.16 -13.56 6.58
N GLU A 94 25.65 -14.51 7.33
CA GLU A 94 24.85 -15.46 8.12
C GLU A 94 24.03 -14.82 9.26
N CYS A 95 24.36 -13.59 9.68
CA CYS A 95 23.57 -12.90 10.70
C CYS A 95 22.27 -12.31 10.13
N TRP A 96 22.12 -12.21 8.80
CA TRP A 96 20.98 -11.62 8.16
C TRP A 96 19.83 -12.61 7.94
N ARG A 97 18.63 -12.15 8.23
CA ARG A 97 17.37 -12.75 7.81
C ARG A 97 16.49 -11.69 7.18
N PHE A 98 15.64 -12.11 6.24
CA PHE A 98 14.76 -11.19 5.53
C PHE A 98 13.31 -11.65 5.60
N VAL A 99 12.43 -10.67 5.66
CA VAL A 99 10.99 -10.86 5.65
C VAL A 99 10.43 -10.10 4.46
N GLY A 100 9.70 -10.80 3.60
CA GLY A 100 8.80 -10.17 2.63
C GLY A 100 7.38 -10.12 3.18
N VAL A 101 6.69 -9.00 3.02
CA VAL A 101 5.31 -8.83 3.50
C VAL A 101 4.27 -9.64 2.72
N SER A 102 4.71 -10.42 1.73
CA SER A 102 3.92 -11.40 0.99
C SER A 102 4.84 -12.42 0.32
N PRO A 103 4.33 -13.60 -0.09
CA PRO A 103 5.09 -14.55 -0.91
C PRO A 103 5.67 -13.93 -2.18
N ALA A 104 4.90 -13.07 -2.87
CA ALA A 104 5.34 -12.39 -4.07
C ALA A 104 6.57 -11.48 -3.84
N VAL A 105 6.68 -10.85 -2.67
CA VAL A 105 7.86 -10.05 -2.30
C VAL A 105 9.06 -10.95 -2.00
N VAL A 106 8.86 -12.12 -1.40
CA VAL A 106 9.92 -13.13 -1.20
C VAL A 106 10.44 -13.62 -2.53
N ASP A 107 9.55 -14.02 -3.44
CA ASP A 107 9.92 -14.51 -4.78
C ASP A 107 10.72 -13.45 -5.54
N TYR A 108 10.29 -12.19 -5.46
CA TYR A 108 11.04 -11.07 -6.02
C TYR A 108 12.45 -10.99 -5.44
N LEU A 109 12.60 -10.97 -4.10
CA LEU A 109 13.92 -10.85 -3.45
C LEU A 109 14.84 -12.00 -3.85
N VAL A 110 14.37 -13.24 -3.80
CA VAL A 110 15.14 -14.44 -4.15
C VAL A 110 15.53 -14.42 -5.64
N SER A 111 14.63 -13.99 -6.52
CA SER A 111 14.89 -13.87 -7.96
C SER A 111 16.05 -12.94 -8.33
N LEU A 112 16.36 -11.96 -7.47
CA LEU A 112 17.46 -11.02 -7.68
C LEU A 112 18.85 -11.65 -7.59
N ARG A 113 18.98 -12.84 -7.00
CA ARG A 113 20.23 -13.61 -6.86
C ARG A 113 21.41 -12.78 -6.31
N CYS A 114 21.13 -11.98 -5.28
CA CYS A 114 22.10 -11.05 -4.70
C CYS A 114 22.24 -11.17 -3.16
N GLY A 115 22.14 -12.39 -2.65
CA GLY A 115 22.30 -12.71 -1.22
C GLY A 115 20.99 -13.05 -0.51
N PHE A 116 19.85 -12.85 -1.16
CA PHE A 116 18.55 -13.37 -0.69
C PHE A 116 18.40 -14.80 -1.19
N THR A 117 18.10 -15.74 -0.28
CA THR A 117 17.94 -17.16 -0.56
C THR A 117 16.69 -17.69 0.15
N ALA A 118 16.24 -18.89 -0.19
CA ALA A 118 15.11 -19.53 0.48
C ALA A 118 15.39 -19.82 1.98
N GLU A 119 16.67 -19.95 2.37
CA GLU A 119 17.06 -20.23 3.74
C GLU A 119 17.10 -18.98 4.62
N ASN A 120 17.32 -17.80 4.03
CA ASN A 120 17.43 -16.56 4.77
C ASN A 120 16.27 -15.58 4.57
N THR A 121 15.30 -15.93 3.71
CA THR A 121 14.17 -15.06 3.36
C THR A 121 12.84 -15.81 3.55
N VAL A 122 11.91 -15.23 4.30
CA VAL A 122 10.61 -15.83 4.60
C VAL A 122 9.48 -14.82 4.37
N ALA A 123 8.30 -15.31 3.99
CA ALA A 123 7.09 -14.49 3.94
C ALA A 123 6.44 -14.43 5.33
N ILE A 124 6.25 -13.21 5.83
CA ILE A 124 5.34 -12.93 6.95
C ILE A 124 4.34 -11.91 6.43
N THR A 125 3.17 -12.42 6.08
CA THR A 125 2.12 -11.60 5.47
C THR A 125 1.61 -10.58 6.48
N ASN A 126 1.53 -9.31 6.08
CA ASN A 126 0.87 -8.31 6.90
C ASN A 126 -0.59 -8.75 7.13
N ALA A 127 -1.08 -8.46 8.31
CA ALA A 127 -2.45 -8.73 8.71
C ALA A 127 -3.16 -7.44 9.10
N LEU A 128 -4.47 -7.48 9.08
CA LEU A 128 -5.36 -6.46 9.60
C LEU A 128 -6.11 -7.06 10.80
N ASP A 129 -6.22 -6.31 11.87
CA ASP A 129 -7.11 -6.63 12.99
C ASP A 129 -8.54 -6.32 12.54
N ILE A 130 -9.29 -7.37 12.19
CA ILE A 130 -10.62 -7.24 11.58
C ILE A 130 -11.60 -6.60 12.58
N ASP A 131 -11.59 -7.04 13.83
CA ASP A 131 -12.52 -6.54 14.87
C ASP A 131 -12.27 -5.04 15.13
N LEU A 132 -10.99 -4.66 15.24
CA LEU A 132 -10.62 -3.27 15.38
C LEU A 132 -10.98 -2.47 14.12
N ALA A 133 -10.72 -3.02 12.93
CA ALA A 133 -11.03 -2.39 11.67
C ALA A 133 -12.54 -2.09 11.55
N GLU A 134 -13.38 -3.08 11.83
CA GLU A 134 -14.84 -2.93 11.80
C GLU A 134 -15.36 -1.94 12.86
N SER A 135 -14.77 -1.95 14.06
CA SER A 135 -15.17 -1.05 15.16
C SER A 135 -14.88 0.43 14.87
N LEU A 136 -13.88 0.71 14.04
CA LEU A 136 -13.48 2.07 13.66
C LEU A 136 -14.30 2.63 12.49
N GLN A 137 -15.00 1.79 11.73
CA GLN A 137 -15.74 2.22 10.54
C GLN A 137 -16.94 3.10 10.92
N LEU A 138 -17.06 4.22 10.22
CA LEU A 138 -18.25 5.05 10.26
C LEU A 138 -19.40 4.40 9.50
N SER A 139 -20.63 4.75 9.82
CA SER A 139 -21.77 4.41 8.97
C SER A 139 -21.62 5.02 7.58
N ARG A 140 -22.34 4.48 6.60
CA ARG A 140 -22.33 4.98 5.22
C ARG A 140 -22.58 6.50 5.13
N ASP A 141 -23.59 6.95 5.84
CA ASP A 141 -24.05 8.34 5.80
C ASP A 141 -23.04 9.27 6.48
N GLU A 142 -22.56 8.90 7.68
CA GLU A 142 -21.51 9.65 8.37
C GLU A 142 -20.22 9.75 7.54
N ALA A 143 -19.79 8.64 6.97
CA ALA A 143 -18.59 8.61 6.12
C ALA A 143 -18.73 9.52 4.90
N ARG A 144 -19.88 9.48 4.20
CA ARG A 144 -20.16 10.37 3.06
C ARG A 144 -20.25 11.82 3.47
N GLN A 145 -20.89 12.13 4.60
CA GLN A 145 -20.99 13.49 5.11
C GLN A 145 -19.60 14.07 5.42
N VAL A 146 -18.74 13.32 6.12
CA VAL A 146 -17.37 13.77 6.45
C VAL A 146 -16.53 13.97 5.19
N LEU A 147 -16.69 13.11 4.19
CA LEU A 147 -15.95 13.21 2.92
C LEU A 147 -16.54 14.25 1.94
N GLY A 148 -17.68 14.86 2.27
CA GLY A 148 -18.38 15.80 1.37
C GLY A 148 -18.93 15.12 0.11
N LEU A 149 -19.28 13.84 0.21
CA LEU A 149 -19.79 13.04 -0.91
C LEU A 149 -21.33 13.11 -1.00
N PRO A 150 -21.90 12.98 -2.21
CA PRO A 150 -23.36 12.90 -2.37
C PRO A 150 -23.92 11.65 -1.71
N MET A 151 -25.12 11.76 -1.11
CA MET A 151 -25.69 10.70 -0.28
C MET A 151 -26.33 9.56 -1.09
N GLN A 152 -26.91 9.85 -2.23
CA GLN A 152 -27.74 8.89 -3.01
C GLN A 152 -27.01 8.08 -4.08
N PRO A 153 -26.00 8.60 -4.83
CA PRO A 153 -25.38 7.85 -5.93
C PRO A 153 -24.68 6.59 -5.47
N LEU A 154 -24.64 5.59 -6.38
CA LEU A 154 -23.72 4.45 -6.26
C LEU A 154 -22.29 4.97 -6.26
N MET A 155 -21.49 4.61 -5.26
CA MET A 155 -20.15 5.15 -5.04
C MET A 155 -19.08 4.09 -5.23
N ILE A 156 -18.27 4.24 -6.28
CA ILE A 156 -17.05 3.46 -6.45
C ILE A 156 -15.97 4.13 -5.58
N GLY A 157 -15.29 3.37 -4.74
CA GLY A 157 -14.24 3.88 -3.86
C GLY A 157 -12.87 3.37 -4.22
N ALA A 158 -11.85 4.21 -4.04
CA ALA A 158 -10.46 3.81 -4.07
C ALA A 158 -9.70 4.51 -2.94
N ILE A 159 -8.78 3.79 -2.28
CA ILE A 159 -7.92 4.35 -1.23
C ILE A 159 -6.47 4.15 -1.62
N GLY A 160 -5.68 5.22 -1.62
CA GLY A 160 -4.27 5.11 -1.89
C GLY A 160 -3.58 6.43 -2.18
N ARG A 161 -2.26 6.47 -2.01
CA ARG A 161 -1.47 7.65 -2.38
C ARG A 161 -1.65 7.98 -3.85
N LEU A 162 -1.75 9.26 -4.18
CA LEU A 162 -1.84 9.72 -5.56
C LEU A 162 -0.45 9.71 -6.22
N VAL A 163 -0.02 8.51 -6.62
CA VAL A 163 1.25 8.26 -7.32
C VAL A 163 1.00 7.27 -8.48
N PRO A 164 1.81 7.30 -9.56
CA PRO A 164 1.54 6.51 -10.78
C PRO A 164 1.31 5.02 -10.53
N VAL A 165 2.07 4.42 -9.60
CA VAL A 165 1.97 2.98 -9.30
C VAL A 165 0.61 2.57 -8.73
N LYS A 166 -0.18 3.51 -8.17
CA LYS A 166 -1.52 3.24 -7.65
C LYS A 166 -2.62 3.24 -8.72
N GLY A 167 -2.30 3.66 -9.94
CA GLY A 167 -3.14 3.46 -11.10
C GLY A 167 -4.46 4.25 -11.17
N HIS A 168 -4.64 5.28 -10.33
CA HIS A 168 -5.89 6.07 -10.30
C HIS A 168 -6.27 6.66 -11.66
N THR A 169 -5.29 6.99 -12.51
CA THR A 169 -5.51 7.45 -13.89
C THR A 169 -6.29 6.42 -14.72
N TYR A 170 -5.96 5.13 -14.58
CA TYR A 170 -6.66 4.05 -15.28
C TYR A 170 -8.11 3.91 -14.81
N LEU A 171 -8.33 4.05 -13.48
CA LEU A 171 -9.66 3.98 -12.90
C LEU A 171 -10.56 5.14 -13.36
N ILE A 172 -10.05 6.37 -13.39
CA ILE A 172 -10.79 7.54 -13.88
C ILE A 172 -11.14 7.37 -15.36
N ARG A 173 -10.22 6.90 -16.20
CA ARG A 173 -10.48 6.64 -17.63
C ARG A 173 -11.50 5.49 -17.84
N ALA A 174 -11.42 4.43 -17.05
CA ALA A 174 -12.39 3.33 -17.10
C ALA A 174 -13.78 3.81 -16.63
N PHE A 175 -13.83 4.62 -15.59
CA PHE A 175 -15.08 5.23 -15.12
C PHE A 175 -15.69 6.15 -16.17
N ALA A 176 -14.90 6.98 -16.87
CA ALA A 176 -15.36 7.80 -17.98
C ALA A 176 -16.08 6.95 -19.06
N ALA A 177 -15.51 5.80 -19.41
CA ALA A 177 -16.06 4.92 -20.44
C ALA A 177 -17.40 4.24 -20.08
N VAL A 178 -17.80 4.24 -18.80
CA VAL A 178 -19.07 3.69 -18.33
C VAL A 178 -20.01 4.74 -17.76
N SER A 179 -19.56 5.98 -17.62
CA SER A 179 -20.27 7.04 -16.89
C SER A 179 -21.60 7.44 -17.52
N GLU A 180 -21.76 7.37 -18.83
CA GLU A 180 -23.03 7.62 -19.51
C GLU A 180 -24.03 6.50 -19.31
N GLU A 181 -23.55 5.24 -19.31
CA GLU A 181 -24.37 4.03 -19.09
C GLU A 181 -24.87 3.95 -17.64
N PHE A 182 -24.06 4.41 -16.68
CA PHE A 182 -24.37 4.41 -15.25
C PHE A 182 -24.43 5.85 -14.70
N ALA A 183 -25.47 6.59 -15.12
CA ALA A 183 -25.64 8.01 -14.78
C ALA A 183 -25.64 8.28 -13.26
N ASP A 184 -26.10 7.34 -12.45
CA ASP A 184 -26.15 7.46 -10.98
C ASP A 184 -24.85 7.03 -10.28
N ALA A 185 -23.83 6.55 -11.01
CA ALA A 185 -22.56 6.19 -10.39
C ALA A 185 -21.62 7.37 -10.23
N ASN A 186 -20.88 7.38 -9.15
CA ASN A 186 -19.81 8.34 -8.85
C ASN A 186 -18.55 7.58 -8.44
N LEU A 187 -17.39 8.24 -8.54
CA LEU A 187 -16.09 7.73 -8.12
C LEU A 187 -15.50 8.63 -7.04
N ALA A 188 -15.10 8.06 -5.91
CA ALA A 188 -14.39 8.78 -4.86
C ALA A 188 -13.02 8.16 -4.60
N ILE A 189 -11.99 9.00 -4.50
CA ILE A 189 -10.61 8.59 -4.26
C ILE A 189 -10.11 9.27 -3.00
N ILE A 190 -9.81 8.47 -1.97
CA ILE A 190 -9.20 8.94 -0.72
C ILE A 190 -7.68 8.79 -0.81
N GLY A 191 -6.97 9.90 -0.70
CA GLY A 191 -5.52 9.94 -0.68
C GLY A 191 -4.96 11.25 -1.19
N GLY A 192 -3.68 11.45 -0.97
CA GLY A 192 -2.92 12.60 -1.43
C GLY A 192 -1.63 12.16 -2.12
N GLY A 193 -1.04 13.03 -2.91
CA GLY A 193 0.22 12.75 -3.57
C GLY A 193 0.51 13.66 -4.77
N ARG A 194 1.66 13.43 -5.39
CA ARG A 194 2.17 14.29 -6.48
C ARG A 194 1.35 14.26 -7.77
N GLU A 195 0.46 13.28 -7.94
CA GLU A 195 -0.42 13.16 -9.11
C GLU A 195 -1.73 13.96 -8.94
N GLN A 196 -1.94 14.67 -7.83
CA GLN A 196 -3.16 15.41 -7.54
C GLN A 196 -3.57 16.32 -8.71
N ASP A 197 -2.66 17.20 -9.17
CA ASP A 197 -2.94 18.16 -10.22
C ASP A 197 -3.19 17.47 -11.58
N ASN A 198 -2.45 16.39 -11.86
CA ASN A 198 -2.65 15.60 -13.07
C ASN A 198 -4.03 14.93 -13.09
N LEU A 199 -4.51 14.42 -11.94
CA LEU A 199 -5.83 13.81 -11.83
C LEU A 199 -6.94 14.84 -11.93
N VAL A 200 -6.79 16.04 -11.34
CA VAL A 200 -7.73 17.16 -11.52
C VAL A 200 -7.85 17.53 -12.99
N GLY A 201 -6.71 17.67 -13.68
CA GLY A 201 -6.69 17.97 -15.12
C GLY A 201 -7.39 16.87 -15.95
N LEU A 202 -7.14 15.60 -15.64
CA LEU A 202 -7.78 14.47 -16.31
C LEU A 202 -9.30 14.43 -16.10
N ILE A 203 -9.77 14.72 -14.88
CA ILE A 203 -11.20 14.79 -14.55
C ILE A 203 -11.87 15.89 -15.38
N ALA A 204 -11.22 17.05 -15.53
CA ALA A 204 -11.72 18.15 -16.33
C ALA A 204 -11.73 17.82 -17.84
N GLU A 205 -10.64 17.22 -18.36
CA GLU A 205 -10.52 16.75 -19.74
C GLU A 205 -11.65 15.79 -20.14
N LEU A 206 -12.03 14.90 -19.21
CA LEU A 206 -13.07 13.89 -19.45
C LEU A 206 -14.49 14.33 -19.09
N GLY A 207 -14.69 15.59 -18.67
CA GLY A 207 -16.00 16.12 -18.32
C GLY A 207 -16.64 15.47 -17.08
N LEU A 208 -15.82 14.98 -16.14
CA LEU A 208 -16.27 14.23 -14.97
C LEU A 208 -16.36 15.06 -13.68
N GLN A 209 -16.34 16.40 -13.81
CA GLN A 209 -16.53 17.30 -12.66
C GLN A 209 -17.89 17.01 -12.00
N GLY A 210 -17.89 16.91 -10.67
CA GLY A 210 -19.07 16.53 -9.90
C GLY A 210 -19.41 15.04 -9.88
N ARG A 211 -18.70 14.21 -10.69
CA ARG A 211 -18.85 12.76 -10.72
C ARG A 211 -17.64 12.01 -10.15
N VAL A 212 -16.45 12.64 -10.19
CA VAL A 212 -15.21 12.13 -9.58
C VAL A 212 -14.78 13.05 -8.47
N HIS A 213 -14.64 12.51 -7.26
CA HIS A 213 -14.33 13.22 -6.03
C HIS A 213 -12.95 12.83 -5.51
N LEU A 214 -12.02 13.80 -5.47
CA LEU A 214 -10.72 13.62 -4.83
C LEU A 214 -10.83 14.10 -3.37
N CYS A 215 -10.98 13.16 -2.42
CA CYS A 215 -11.28 13.46 -1.02
C CYS A 215 -10.06 13.90 -0.19
N GLY A 216 -8.88 14.00 -0.83
CA GLY A 216 -7.63 14.33 -0.12
C GLY A 216 -7.16 13.24 0.84
N THR A 217 -6.13 13.56 1.62
CA THR A 217 -5.60 12.64 2.64
C THR A 217 -6.52 12.66 3.86
N GLN A 218 -7.02 11.50 4.24
CA GLN A 218 -7.81 11.32 5.45
C GLN A 218 -7.01 10.47 6.45
N PRO A 219 -6.96 10.88 7.73
CA PRO A 219 -6.45 10.01 8.79
C PRO A 219 -7.31 8.74 8.84
N ASP A 220 -6.66 7.59 9.05
CA ASP A 220 -7.34 6.30 9.17
C ASP A 220 -8.40 6.08 8.07
N ALA A 221 -7.97 6.16 6.79
CA ALA A 221 -8.87 6.13 5.61
C ALA A 221 -9.84 4.93 5.62
N MET A 222 -9.48 3.83 6.27
CA MET A 222 -10.31 2.65 6.51
C MET A 222 -11.64 2.98 7.22
N ARG A 223 -11.68 4.01 8.05
CA ARG A 223 -12.92 4.44 8.75
C ARG A 223 -14.03 4.84 7.78
N TYR A 224 -13.68 5.25 6.58
CA TYR A 224 -14.61 5.75 5.57
C TYR A 224 -14.99 4.72 4.52
N ILE A 225 -14.57 3.46 4.69
CA ILE A 225 -14.75 2.42 3.67
C ILE A 225 -16.21 2.19 3.32
N ARG A 226 -17.12 2.31 4.29
CA ARG A 226 -18.57 2.16 4.09
C ARG A 226 -19.23 3.31 3.31
N ALA A 227 -18.48 4.39 3.00
CA ALA A 227 -18.97 5.39 2.07
C ALA A 227 -19.20 4.83 0.66
N PHE A 228 -18.56 3.70 0.33
CA PHE A 228 -18.51 3.09 -0.99
C PHE A 228 -19.50 1.93 -1.11
N ASP A 229 -19.89 1.62 -2.33
CA ASP A 229 -20.73 0.49 -2.71
C ASP A 229 -19.93 -0.56 -3.52
N LEU A 230 -18.75 -0.18 -4.02
CA LEU A 230 -17.76 -1.01 -4.70
C LEU A 230 -16.37 -0.47 -4.41
N PHE A 231 -15.44 -1.33 -4.04
CA PHE A 231 -14.05 -0.94 -3.81
C PHE A 231 -13.15 -1.34 -4.99
N ALA A 232 -12.43 -0.39 -5.56
CA ALA A 232 -11.54 -0.60 -6.70
C ALA A 232 -10.08 -0.32 -6.34
N MET A 233 -9.18 -1.26 -6.63
CA MET A 233 -7.74 -1.11 -6.41
C MET A 233 -6.94 -1.30 -7.70
N PRO A 234 -6.74 -0.22 -8.50
CA PRO A 234 -6.14 -0.28 -9.83
C PRO A 234 -4.59 -0.26 -9.82
N SER A 235 -3.97 -0.71 -8.74
CA SER A 235 -2.53 -0.63 -8.55
C SER A 235 -1.75 -1.45 -9.59
N LEU A 236 -0.68 -0.87 -10.12
CA LEU A 236 0.23 -1.56 -11.03
C LEU A 236 1.17 -2.52 -10.29
N GLN A 237 1.43 -2.23 -9.02
CA GLN A 237 2.32 -3.03 -8.17
C GLN A 237 2.00 -2.80 -6.69
N GLU A 238 1.95 -3.87 -5.91
CA GLU A 238 1.73 -3.85 -4.45
C GLU A 238 2.61 -4.89 -3.75
N GLY A 239 3.04 -4.55 -2.54
CA GLY A 239 3.69 -5.53 -1.67
C GLY A 239 2.72 -6.58 -1.13
N LEU A 240 1.54 -6.14 -0.69
CA LEU A 240 0.42 -6.99 -0.28
C LEU A 240 -0.92 -6.39 -0.74
N GLY A 241 -1.12 -5.08 -0.58
CA GLY A 241 -2.40 -4.43 -0.87
C GLY A 241 -3.27 -4.26 0.37
N LEU A 242 -2.75 -3.64 1.43
CA LEU A 242 -3.51 -3.43 2.68
C LEU A 242 -4.85 -2.74 2.44
N ALA A 243 -4.91 -1.74 1.54
CA ALA A 243 -6.17 -1.09 1.20
C ALA A 243 -7.22 -2.06 0.59
N LEU A 244 -6.80 -3.16 -0.04
CA LEU A 244 -7.72 -4.21 -0.50
C LEU A 244 -8.32 -4.96 0.69
N LEU A 245 -7.50 -5.32 1.68
CA LEU A 245 -7.98 -5.95 2.93
C LEU A 245 -8.93 -5.01 3.67
N GLU A 246 -8.64 -3.71 3.71
CA GLU A 246 -9.52 -2.69 4.28
C GLU A 246 -10.88 -2.66 3.54
N GLY A 247 -10.88 -2.74 2.20
CA GLY A 247 -12.07 -2.85 1.37
C GLY A 247 -12.91 -4.09 1.71
N MET A 248 -12.25 -5.24 1.87
CA MET A 248 -12.88 -6.49 2.27
C MET A 248 -13.49 -6.42 3.68
N CYS A 249 -12.80 -5.78 4.65
CA CYS A 249 -13.35 -5.54 5.99
C CYS A 249 -14.58 -4.61 5.98
N GLY A 250 -14.76 -3.79 4.94
CA GLY A 250 -15.97 -3.02 4.70
C GLY A 250 -17.14 -3.85 4.16
N ARG A 251 -16.93 -5.15 3.92
CA ARG A 251 -17.89 -6.07 3.29
C ARG A 251 -18.37 -5.57 1.93
N LEU A 252 -17.46 -4.97 1.18
CA LEU A 252 -17.72 -4.44 -0.15
C LEU A 252 -17.30 -5.44 -1.23
N PRO A 253 -18.05 -5.53 -2.34
CA PRO A 253 -17.51 -6.12 -3.55
C PRO A 253 -16.20 -5.46 -3.93
N VAL A 254 -15.20 -6.26 -4.30
CA VAL A 254 -13.85 -5.76 -4.59
C VAL A 254 -13.46 -6.02 -6.04
N LEU A 255 -12.82 -5.03 -6.64
CA LEU A 255 -12.30 -5.06 -8.00
C LEU A 255 -10.82 -4.66 -7.96
N GLY A 256 -9.92 -5.50 -8.43
CA GLY A 256 -8.49 -5.23 -8.32
C GLY A 256 -7.66 -5.71 -9.50
N SER A 257 -6.48 -5.13 -9.63
CA SER A 257 -5.49 -5.54 -10.63
C SER A 257 -5.01 -6.98 -10.41
N ASP A 258 -4.91 -7.74 -11.47
CA ASP A 258 -4.38 -9.11 -11.48
C ASP A 258 -2.85 -9.11 -11.34
N ILE A 259 -2.37 -8.81 -10.14
CA ILE A 259 -0.96 -8.81 -9.78
C ILE A 259 -0.68 -9.87 -8.70
N PRO A 260 0.55 -10.42 -8.63
CA PRO A 260 0.87 -11.55 -7.75
C PRO A 260 0.50 -11.37 -6.28
N ALA A 261 0.61 -10.14 -5.75
CA ALA A 261 0.30 -9.85 -4.35
C ALA A 261 -1.22 -9.76 -4.06
N MET A 262 -2.05 -9.42 -5.06
CA MET A 262 -3.49 -9.20 -4.89
C MET A 262 -4.34 -10.35 -5.40
N ARG A 263 -3.87 -11.08 -6.41
CA ARG A 263 -4.61 -12.20 -7.01
C ARG A 263 -5.14 -13.21 -5.99
N PRO A 264 -4.33 -13.73 -5.04
CA PRO A 264 -4.84 -14.71 -4.08
C PRO A 264 -5.95 -14.15 -3.18
N LEU A 265 -5.83 -12.88 -2.79
CA LEU A 265 -6.82 -12.20 -1.94
C LEU A 265 -8.15 -12.04 -2.70
N LEU A 266 -8.09 -11.53 -3.94
CA LEU A 266 -9.27 -11.32 -4.77
C LEU A 266 -9.96 -12.65 -5.11
N GLN A 267 -9.22 -13.69 -5.47
CA GLN A 267 -9.77 -15.00 -5.74
C GLN A 267 -10.44 -15.62 -4.51
N GLY A 268 -9.82 -15.48 -3.33
CA GLY A 268 -10.38 -15.98 -2.07
C GLY A 268 -11.66 -15.27 -1.63
N ALA A 269 -11.83 -13.99 -2.01
CA ALA A 269 -12.98 -13.17 -1.67
C ALA A 269 -14.04 -13.10 -2.80
N GLY A 270 -13.92 -13.88 -3.87
CA GLY A 270 -14.82 -13.77 -5.01
C GLY A 270 -14.73 -12.44 -5.77
N GLY A 271 -13.65 -11.68 -5.57
CA GLY A 271 -13.44 -10.38 -6.19
C GLY A 271 -13.11 -10.48 -7.68
N ARG A 272 -13.37 -9.40 -8.42
CA ARG A 272 -13.10 -9.33 -9.85
C ARG A 272 -11.67 -8.90 -10.13
N LEU A 273 -11.04 -9.53 -11.11
CA LEU A 273 -9.68 -9.26 -11.56
C LEU A 273 -9.67 -8.59 -12.92
N PHE A 274 -8.80 -7.62 -13.12
CA PHE A 274 -8.51 -7.00 -14.40
C PHE A 274 -7.00 -6.87 -14.65
N LYS A 275 -6.61 -6.79 -15.92
CA LYS A 275 -5.22 -6.69 -16.32
C LYS A 275 -4.64 -5.33 -15.88
N PRO A 276 -3.51 -5.30 -15.13
CA PRO A 276 -2.93 -4.07 -14.61
C PRO A 276 -2.52 -3.12 -15.75
N GLY A 277 -2.88 -1.84 -15.59
CA GLY A 277 -2.57 -0.81 -16.58
C GLY A 277 -3.40 -0.86 -17.87
N ASP A 278 -4.41 -1.73 -17.95
CA ASP A 278 -5.28 -1.89 -19.12
C ASP A 278 -6.66 -1.29 -18.83
N VAL A 279 -6.92 -0.12 -19.43
CA VAL A 279 -8.20 0.60 -19.26
C VAL A 279 -9.37 -0.21 -19.78
N ALA A 280 -9.22 -0.92 -20.91
CA ALA A 280 -10.32 -1.70 -21.51
C ALA A 280 -10.72 -2.88 -20.60
N SER A 281 -9.74 -3.62 -20.09
CA SER A 281 -9.98 -4.70 -19.14
C SER A 281 -10.63 -4.20 -17.84
N LEU A 282 -10.17 -3.06 -17.31
CA LEU A 282 -10.77 -2.43 -16.12
C LEU A 282 -12.19 -1.95 -16.41
N THR A 283 -12.44 -1.35 -17.58
CA THR A 283 -13.79 -0.90 -18.00
C THR A 283 -14.79 -2.06 -18.06
N GLU A 284 -14.39 -3.20 -18.64
CA GLU A 284 -15.21 -4.40 -18.71
C GLU A 284 -15.63 -4.89 -17.32
N GLN A 285 -14.65 -5.05 -16.42
CA GLN A 285 -14.91 -5.53 -15.06
C GLN A 285 -15.68 -4.52 -14.21
N LEU A 286 -15.43 -3.23 -14.41
CA LEU A 286 -16.17 -2.16 -13.75
C LEU A 286 -17.62 -2.13 -14.20
N ARG A 287 -17.88 -2.26 -15.51
CA ARG A 287 -19.23 -2.37 -16.07
C ARG A 287 -19.98 -3.57 -15.48
N ALA A 288 -19.36 -4.74 -15.45
CA ALA A 288 -19.94 -5.93 -14.86
C ALA A 288 -20.30 -5.74 -13.38
N SER A 289 -19.37 -5.13 -12.59
CA SER A 289 -19.61 -4.86 -11.16
C SER A 289 -20.73 -3.83 -10.93
N LEU A 290 -20.91 -2.87 -11.81
CA LEU A 290 -21.96 -1.86 -11.70
C LEU A 290 -23.33 -2.42 -12.13
N ALA A 291 -23.36 -3.38 -13.06
CA ALA A 291 -24.56 -4.05 -13.50
C ALA A 291 -25.12 -5.06 -12.48
N ASP A 292 -24.28 -5.52 -11.54
CA ASP A 292 -24.71 -6.42 -10.46
C ASP A 292 -25.80 -5.75 -9.63
N GLY A 293 -26.84 -6.50 -9.28
CA GLY A 293 -27.89 -6.02 -8.37
C GLY A 293 -27.33 -5.72 -6.98
N ALA A 294 -28.01 -4.89 -6.21
CA ALA A 294 -27.58 -4.53 -4.85
C ALA A 294 -27.41 -5.79 -3.96
N ALA A 295 -28.32 -6.76 -4.08
CA ALA A 295 -28.27 -8.03 -3.35
C ALA A 295 -27.05 -8.87 -3.73
N GLU A 296 -26.69 -8.92 -5.02
CA GLU A 296 -25.53 -9.66 -5.51
C GLU A 296 -24.22 -9.00 -5.05
N ARG A 297 -24.15 -7.67 -5.03
CA ARG A 297 -23.00 -6.93 -4.47
C ARG A 297 -22.79 -7.20 -2.98
N ILE A 298 -23.87 -7.26 -2.21
CA ILE A 298 -23.82 -7.60 -0.79
C ILE A 298 -23.27 -9.01 -0.59
N VAL A 299 -23.76 -10.00 -1.35
CA VAL A 299 -23.29 -11.39 -1.28
C VAL A 299 -21.81 -11.50 -1.63
N LEU A 300 -21.35 -10.81 -2.67
CA LEU A 300 -19.93 -10.79 -3.06
C LEU A 300 -19.05 -10.12 -1.99
N GLY A 301 -19.59 -9.13 -1.26
CA GLY A 301 -18.88 -8.46 -0.18
C GLY A 301 -18.81 -9.28 1.12
N GLU A 302 -19.66 -10.30 1.28
CA GLU A 302 -19.69 -11.19 2.47
C GLU A 302 -18.80 -12.44 2.33
N GLN A 303 -18.31 -12.75 1.12
CA GLN A 303 -17.38 -13.87 0.86
C GLN A 303 -15.94 -13.53 1.22
#